data_c6c2b193d2f1b08453509130f5a4d2ed
#
_entry.id   c6c2b193d2f1b08453509130f5a4d2ed
#
_cell.length_a   1.000
_cell.length_b   1.000
_cell.length_c   1.000
_cell.angle_alpha   90.00
_cell.angle_beta   90.00
_cell.angle_gamma   90.00
#
_symmetry.space_group_name_H-M   'P 1'
#
loop_
_entity.id
_entity.type
_entity.pdbx_description
1 polymer ?
#
loop_
_entity_poly.entity_id
_entity_poly.type
_entity_poly.pdbx_seq_one_letter_code
_entity_poly.pdbx_strand_id
1 'polypeptide(L)'
;MEDKLEARFQELEEKLKNLTQEDRARVRDAFDYARSHHEGQLRKDGSPYITHPLEVAHLVAELGLDADSIMAALLHDTIEDTDATHEEVAKRFSETVADLVEGVTKLTKVKYTSTEEKQM
;
A
#
# COMPACT_ATOMS: atom_id res chain seq x y z
N MET A 1 -22.47 -2.65 -11.77
CA MET A 1 -22.25 -2.34 -10.35
C MET A 1 -21.04 -1.43 -10.19
N GLU A 2 -21.17 -0.41 -9.37
CA GLU A 2 -20.07 0.50 -9.13
C GLU A 2 -18.95 -0.18 -8.33
N ASP A 3 -17.72 -0.03 -8.79
CA ASP A 3 -16.57 -0.56 -8.07
C ASP A 3 -16.11 0.48 -7.04
N LYS A 4 -16.44 0.23 -5.78
CA LYS A 4 -16.13 1.16 -4.68
C LYS A 4 -14.63 1.35 -4.49
N LEU A 5 -13.85 0.30 -4.74
CA LEU A 5 -12.39 0.40 -4.62
C LEU A 5 -11.83 1.31 -5.70
N GLU A 6 -12.31 1.15 -6.93
CA GLU A 6 -11.89 2.01 -8.03
C GLU A 6 -12.27 3.46 -7.76
N ALA A 7 -13.48 3.70 -7.27
CA ALA A 7 -13.93 5.05 -6.93
C ALA A 7 -13.04 5.66 -5.84
N ARG A 8 -12.69 4.89 -4.83
CA ARG A 8 -11.82 5.37 -3.76
C ARG A 8 -10.41 5.65 -4.26
N PHE A 9 -9.91 4.83 -5.18
CA PHE A 9 -8.61 5.10 -5.81
C PHE A 9 -8.65 6.39 -6.64
N GLN A 10 -9.75 6.65 -7.34
CA GLN A 10 -9.90 7.89 -8.09
C GLN A 10 -9.85 9.12 -7.19
N GLU A 11 -10.40 9.00 -5.96
CA GLU A 11 -10.28 10.06 -4.97
C GLU A 11 -8.82 10.26 -4.56
N LEU A 12 -8.04 9.19 -4.48
CA LEU A 12 -6.61 9.29 -4.23
C LEU A 12 -5.92 10.02 -5.37
N GLU A 13 -6.24 9.67 -6.62
CA GLU A 13 -5.65 10.32 -7.79
C GLU A 13 -5.87 11.83 -7.78
N GLU A 14 -7.02 12.28 -7.30
CA GLU A 14 -7.29 13.72 -7.19
C GLU A 14 -6.34 14.41 -6.22
N LYS A 15 -5.86 13.70 -5.21
CA LYS A 15 -4.90 14.23 -4.26
C LYS A 15 -3.48 14.26 -4.84
N LEU A 16 -3.26 13.63 -6.00
CA LEU A 16 -1.94 13.48 -6.61
C LEU A 16 -1.73 14.41 -7.80
N LYS A 17 -2.50 15.47 -7.91
CA LYS A 17 -2.39 16.40 -9.05
C LYS A 17 -1.02 17.07 -9.15
N ASN A 18 -0.29 17.12 -8.03
CA ASN A 18 1.06 17.69 -8.01
C ASN A 18 2.12 16.77 -8.59
N LEU A 19 1.80 15.50 -8.74
CA LEU A 19 2.73 14.51 -9.27
C LEU A 19 2.69 14.52 -10.79
N THR A 20 3.79 14.06 -11.41
CA THR A 20 3.84 13.91 -12.85
C THR A 20 2.87 12.82 -13.29
N GLN A 21 2.50 12.84 -14.57
CA GLN A 21 1.66 11.80 -15.13
C GLN A 21 2.32 10.43 -15.00
N GLU A 22 3.63 10.38 -15.19
CA GLU A 22 4.40 9.14 -15.02
C GLU A 22 4.30 8.59 -13.60
N ASP A 23 4.48 9.46 -12.60
CA ASP A 23 4.38 9.04 -11.21
C ASP A 23 2.97 8.59 -10.83
N ARG A 24 1.95 9.28 -11.35
CA ARG A 24 0.57 8.86 -11.10
C ARG A 24 0.28 7.49 -11.71
N ALA A 25 0.85 7.21 -12.89
CA ALA A 25 0.72 5.90 -13.52
C ALA A 25 1.40 4.82 -12.69
N ARG A 26 2.55 5.13 -12.09
CA ARG A 26 3.25 4.19 -11.21
C ARG A 26 2.41 3.88 -9.95
N VAL A 27 1.79 4.89 -9.37
CA VAL A 27 0.92 4.70 -8.22
C VAL A 27 -0.27 3.81 -8.60
N ARG A 28 -0.85 4.04 -9.77
CA ARG A 28 -1.93 3.19 -10.28
C ARG A 28 -1.48 1.74 -10.43
N ASP A 29 -0.30 1.53 -10.98
CA ASP A 29 0.23 0.18 -11.16
C ASP A 29 0.42 -0.52 -9.80
N ALA A 30 0.89 0.22 -8.79
CA ALA A 30 1.04 -0.33 -7.44
C ALA A 30 -0.30 -0.73 -6.85
N PHE A 31 -1.34 0.09 -7.04
CA PHE A 31 -2.67 -0.24 -6.57
C PHE A 31 -3.21 -1.50 -7.24
N ASP A 32 -3.09 -1.60 -8.56
CA ASP A 32 -3.56 -2.77 -9.31
C ASP A 32 -2.82 -4.03 -8.88
N TYR A 33 -1.52 -3.94 -8.67
CA TYR A 33 -0.70 -5.05 -8.21
C TYR A 33 -1.14 -5.53 -6.83
N ALA A 34 -1.29 -4.59 -5.88
CA ALA A 34 -1.70 -4.92 -4.53
C ALA A 34 -3.11 -5.51 -4.51
N ARG A 35 -4.03 -4.93 -5.28
CA ARG A 35 -5.40 -5.41 -5.37
C ARG A 35 -5.45 -6.84 -5.88
N SER A 36 -4.66 -7.14 -6.91
CA SER A 36 -4.60 -8.48 -7.48
C SER A 36 -4.08 -9.50 -6.46
N HIS A 37 -3.04 -9.15 -5.73
CA HIS A 37 -2.44 -10.07 -4.75
C HIS A 37 -3.29 -10.26 -3.52
N HIS A 38 -4.10 -9.28 -3.14
CA HIS A 38 -5.02 -9.38 -2.00
C HIS A 38 -6.39 -9.90 -2.39
N GLU A 39 -6.59 -10.28 -3.64
CA GLU A 39 -7.89 -10.75 -4.12
C GLU A 39 -8.37 -11.93 -3.28
N GLY A 40 -9.60 -11.86 -2.81
CA GLY A 40 -10.19 -12.90 -1.98
C GLY A 40 -9.92 -12.76 -0.49
N GLN A 41 -9.01 -11.88 -0.09
CA GLN A 41 -8.74 -11.63 1.32
C GLN A 41 -9.73 -10.60 1.86
N LEU A 42 -10.29 -10.88 3.03
CA LEU A 42 -11.26 -9.99 3.66
C LEU A 42 -10.78 -9.57 5.03
N ARG A 43 -11.19 -8.37 5.43
CA ARG A 43 -10.97 -7.87 6.79
C ARG A 43 -12.04 -8.46 7.71
N LYS A 44 -11.88 -8.26 9.02
CA LYS A 44 -12.83 -8.77 10.01
C LYS A 44 -14.26 -8.28 9.76
N ASP A 45 -14.42 -7.10 9.20
CA ASP A 45 -15.74 -6.52 8.89
C ASP A 45 -16.30 -6.99 7.56
N GLY A 46 -15.59 -7.87 6.85
CA GLY A 46 -16.05 -8.40 5.56
C GLY A 46 -15.64 -7.58 4.35
N SER A 47 -15.01 -6.43 4.53
CA SER A 47 -14.55 -5.63 3.39
C SER A 47 -13.28 -6.21 2.78
N PRO A 48 -13.00 -5.93 1.48
CA PRO A 48 -11.76 -6.39 0.85
C PRO A 48 -10.53 -5.86 1.58
N TYR A 49 -9.52 -6.71 1.74
CA TYR A 49 -8.32 -6.35 2.49
C TYR A 49 -7.61 -5.13 1.91
N ILE A 50 -7.60 -4.97 0.59
CA ILE A 50 -6.96 -3.85 -0.09
C ILE A 50 -7.49 -2.49 0.40
N THR A 51 -8.68 -2.45 0.98
CA THR A 51 -9.24 -1.22 1.52
C THR A 51 -8.30 -0.59 2.54
N HIS A 52 -7.64 -1.40 3.38
CA HIS A 52 -6.72 -0.90 4.39
C HIS A 52 -5.50 -0.20 3.80
N PRO A 53 -4.68 -0.84 2.94
CA PRO A 53 -3.53 -0.14 2.36
C PRO A 53 -3.94 1.06 1.50
N LEU A 54 -5.11 1.02 0.88
CA LEU A 54 -5.60 2.17 0.11
C LEU A 54 -5.87 3.37 1.03
N GLU A 55 -6.46 3.15 2.21
CA GLU A 55 -6.67 4.24 3.17
C GLU A 55 -5.35 4.77 3.72
N VAL A 56 -4.37 3.90 3.95
CA VAL A 56 -3.03 4.35 4.37
C VAL A 56 -2.42 5.23 3.29
N ALA A 57 -2.58 4.85 2.01
CA ALA A 57 -2.08 5.66 0.90
C ALA A 57 -2.73 7.04 0.86
N HIS A 58 -4.02 7.13 1.18
CA HIS A 58 -4.69 8.43 1.29
C HIS A 58 -4.04 9.32 2.36
N LEU A 59 -3.73 8.74 3.52
CA LEU A 59 -3.07 9.48 4.59
C LEU A 59 -1.68 9.97 4.17
N VAL A 60 -0.91 9.10 3.51
CA VAL A 60 0.43 9.44 3.02
C VAL A 60 0.34 10.57 2.00
N ALA A 61 -0.64 10.52 1.10
CA ALA A 61 -0.85 11.56 0.11
C ALA A 61 -1.23 12.90 0.77
N GLU A 62 -2.06 12.86 1.79
CA GLU A 62 -2.44 14.06 2.53
C GLU A 62 -1.27 14.71 3.24
N LEU A 63 -0.27 13.92 3.64
CA LEU A 63 0.95 14.43 4.23
C LEU A 63 1.89 15.06 3.20
N GLY A 64 1.56 14.96 1.92
CA GLY A 64 2.37 15.56 0.86
C GLY A 64 3.63 14.79 0.52
N LEU A 65 3.65 13.50 0.82
CA LEU A 65 4.82 12.65 0.54
C LEU A 65 4.88 12.27 -0.94
N ASP A 66 6.03 11.75 -1.35
CA ASP A 66 6.29 11.48 -2.76
C ASP A 66 5.60 10.20 -3.28
N ALA A 67 5.71 9.99 -4.60
CA ALA A 67 5.09 8.83 -5.24
C ALA A 67 5.61 7.51 -4.67
N ASP A 68 6.91 7.41 -4.41
CA ASP A 68 7.50 6.18 -3.88
C ASP A 68 6.91 5.84 -2.51
N SER A 69 6.68 6.84 -1.67
CA SER A 69 6.07 6.64 -0.36
C SER A 69 4.62 6.18 -0.47
N ILE A 70 3.87 6.75 -1.41
CA ILE A 70 2.48 6.36 -1.65
C ILE A 70 2.41 4.92 -2.17
N MET A 71 3.31 4.57 -3.08
CA MET A 71 3.40 3.21 -3.61
C MET A 71 3.74 2.21 -2.49
N ALA A 72 4.69 2.58 -1.62
CA ALA A 72 5.05 1.73 -0.50
C ALA A 72 3.86 1.51 0.43
N ALA A 73 3.05 2.55 0.67
CA ALA A 73 1.85 2.41 1.48
C ALA A 73 0.86 1.42 0.87
N LEU A 74 0.66 1.48 -0.44
CA LEU A 74 -0.22 0.55 -1.14
C LEU A 74 0.29 -0.89 -1.08
N LEU A 75 1.60 -1.08 -1.06
CA LEU A 75 2.24 -2.38 -1.18
C LEU A 75 2.69 -2.99 0.16
N HIS A 76 2.59 -2.23 1.26
CA HIS A 76 3.26 -2.65 2.50
C HIS A 76 2.79 -3.98 3.06
N ASP A 77 1.52 -4.34 2.90
CA ASP A 77 1.02 -5.63 3.37
C ASP A 77 1.15 -6.73 2.31
N THR A 78 1.47 -6.36 1.07
CA THR A 78 1.47 -7.33 -0.03
C THR A 78 2.56 -8.38 0.15
N ILE A 79 3.77 -7.97 0.52
CA ILE A 79 4.88 -8.90 0.72
C ILE A 79 4.63 -9.81 1.92
N GLU A 80 4.09 -9.24 3.00
CA GLU A 80 3.87 -10.00 4.23
C GLU A 80 2.70 -10.98 4.14
N ASP A 81 1.62 -10.58 3.50
CA ASP A 81 0.35 -11.30 3.54
C ASP A 81 -0.01 -12.02 2.25
N THR A 82 0.84 -11.97 1.22
CA THR A 82 0.60 -12.67 -0.04
C THR A 82 1.88 -13.35 -0.52
N ASP A 83 1.83 -13.94 -1.72
CA ASP A 83 2.98 -14.60 -2.33
C ASP A 83 4.01 -13.62 -2.92
N ALA A 84 3.70 -12.32 -2.92
CA ALA A 84 4.61 -11.32 -3.48
C ALA A 84 5.89 -11.23 -2.66
N THR A 85 7.02 -11.04 -3.33
CA THR A 85 8.32 -10.94 -2.67
C THR A 85 8.95 -9.58 -2.85
N HIS A 86 9.91 -9.26 -1.97
CA HIS A 86 10.70 -8.03 -2.10
C HIS A 86 11.33 -7.93 -3.49
N GLU A 87 11.87 -9.05 -3.99
CA GLU A 87 12.50 -9.06 -5.31
C GLU A 87 11.55 -8.71 -6.44
N GLU A 88 10.32 -9.24 -6.37
CA GLU A 88 9.31 -8.93 -7.38
C GLU A 88 8.93 -7.46 -7.37
N VAL A 89 8.76 -6.91 -6.18
CA VAL A 89 8.43 -5.49 -6.04
C VAL A 89 9.57 -4.62 -6.54
N ALA A 90 10.81 -5.00 -6.22
CA ALA A 90 11.99 -4.26 -6.69
C ALA A 90 12.08 -4.26 -8.21
N LYS A 91 11.82 -5.39 -8.84
CA LYS A 91 11.87 -5.50 -10.31
C LYS A 91 10.73 -4.77 -10.99
N ARG A 92 9.54 -4.87 -10.43
CA ARG A 92 8.35 -4.28 -11.07
C ARG A 92 8.26 -2.77 -10.86
N PHE A 93 8.64 -2.28 -9.69
CA PHE A 93 8.52 -0.86 -9.35
C PHE A 93 9.88 -0.19 -9.20
N SER A 94 10.59 -0.48 -8.13
CA SER A 94 11.97 -0.04 -7.92
C SER A 94 12.51 -0.60 -6.61
N GLU A 95 13.83 -0.62 -6.46
CA GLU A 95 14.44 -1.01 -5.20
C GLU A 95 14.09 -0.05 -4.08
N THR A 96 13.98 1.24 -4.41
CA THR A 96 13.60 2.25 -3.43
C THR A 96 12.23 1.94 -2.83
N VAL A 97 11.26 1.62 -3.69
CA VAL A 97 9.92 1.27 -3.22
C VAL A 97 9.94 0.00 -2.39
N ALA A 98 10.66 -1.04 -2.85
CA ALA A 98 10.76 -2.30 -2.13
C ALA A 98 11.40 -2.11 -0.76
N ASP A 99 12.44 -1.30 -0.67
CA ASP A 99 13.12 -1.00 0.59
C ASP A 99 12.21 -0.24 1.54
N LEU A 100 11.41 0.70 1.02
CA LEU A 100 10.44 1.43 1.83
C LEU A 100 9.37 0.49 2.38
N VAL A 101 8.89 -0.44 1.57
CA VAL A 101 7.90 -1.43 2.01
C VAL A 101 8.49 -2.28 3.14
N GLU A 102 9.71 -2.76 2.96
CA GLU A 102 10.38 -3.57 3.98
C GLU A 102 10.58 -2.80 5.28
N GLY A 103 10.97 -1.53 5.17
CA GLY A 103 11.16 -0.67 6.34
C GLY A 103 9.87 -0.49 7.13
N VAL A 104 8.76 -0.25 6.44
CA VAL A 104 7.45 -0.10 7.08
C VAL A 104 7.04 -1.40 7.78
N THR A 105 7.25 -2.54 7.12
CA THR A 105 6.93 -3.85 7.68
C THR A 105 7.71 -4.11 8.96
N LYS A 106 9.01 -3.86 8.94
CA LYS A 106 9.86 -4.05 10.12
C LYS A 106 9.45 -3.15 11.28
N LEU A 107 9.15 -1.90 10.97
CA LEU A 107 8.73 -0.95 11.98
C LEU A 107 7.41 -1.37 12.64
N THR A 108 6.47 -1.83 11.85
CA THR A 108 5.19 -2.30 12.34
C THR A 108 5.36 -3.52 13.26
N LYS A 109 6.22 -4.46 12.88
CA LYS A 109 6.49 -5.65 13.68
C LYS A 109 7.13 -5.31 15.03
N VAL A 110 8.09 -4.41 15.03
CA VAL A 110 8.74 -3.98 16.27
C VAL A 110 7.72 -3.34 17.21
N LYS A 111 6.89 -2.45 16.69
CA LYS A 111 5.84 -1.81 17.47
C LYS A 111 4.88 -2.82 18.08
N TYR A 112 4.45 -3.78 17.28
CA TYR A 112 3.51 -4.80 17.72
C TYR A 112 4.11 -5.66 18.84
N THR A 113 5.35 -6.10 18.66
CA THR A 113 6.05 -6.91 19.64
C THR A 113 6.20 -6.16 20.97
N SER A 114 6.57 -4.88 20.90
CA SER A 114 6.72 -4.06 22.11
C SER A 114 5.40 -3.94 22.87
N THR A 115 4.29 -3.77 22.14
CA THR A 115 2.97 -3.68 22.75
C THR A 115 2.60 -4.98 23.48
N GLU A 116 2.87 -6.12 22.85
CA GLU A 116 2.62 -7.42 23.46
C GLU A 116 3.43 -7.62 24.71
N GLU A 117 4.70 -7.25 24.68
CA GLU A 117 5.58 -7.37 25.86
C GLU A 117 5.05 -6.55 27.02
N LYS A 118 4.53 -5.36 26.75
CA LYS A 118 3.98 -4.51 27.81
C LYS A 118 2.72 -5.10 28.44
N GLN A 119 1.99 -5.89 27.71
CA GLN A 119 0.76 -6.50 28.21
C GLN A 119 1.02 -7.76 29.03
N MET A 120 2.19 -8.30 28.92
CA MET A 120 2.59 -9.46 29.70
C MET A 120 3.24 -9.04 31.01
#